data_c8222b4b491192ad8fd2ae62cf4eeae8
#
_entry.id   c8222b4b491192ad8fd2ae62cf4eeae8
#
_cell.length_a   1.000
_cell.length_b   1.000
_cell.length_c   1.000
_cell.angle_alpha   90.00
_cell.angle_beta   90.00
_cell.angle_gamma   90.00
#
_symmetry.space_group_name_H-M   'P 1'
#
loop_
_entity.id
_entity.type
_entity.pdbx_description
1 polymer ?
#
loop_
_entity_poly.entity_id
_entity_poly.type
_entity_poly.pdbx_seq_one_letter_code
_entity_poly.pdbx_strand_id
1 'polypeptide(L)'
;MRSAPGIDSAVSPVVGSVTVVMVGTGETRLVVLRGNSASGKSSVAAGLRERFGRGLALIGQDNLRRGVLHERDRPGAANIGLIDLTARYALDAGFHVVVEGILYADRYGDMLARLRADHRGPTHAYYLDVPLAETLARHATKPIADEVDETRLREWFRPRDLLPGGIETVIGADSALEETVGRIMLDTGLADLPALDR
;
A
#
# COMPACT_ATOMS: atom_id res chain seq x y z
N MET A 1 37.55 -2.99 -63.06
CA MET A 1 37.07 -3.79 -61.88
C MET A 1 37.57 -3.12 -60.63
N ARG A 2 36.71 -2.32 -59.96
CA ARG A 2 37.04 -1.63 -58.70
C ARG A 2 36.11 -2.18 -57.62
N SER A 3 36.71 -2.85 -56.64
CA SER A 3 36.03 -3.38 -55.47
C SER A 3 35.54 -2.25 -54.56
N ALA A 4 34.27 -2.31 -54.12
CA ALA A 4 33.71 -1.41 -53.14
C ALA A 4 34.11 -1.83 -51.70
N PRO A 5 34.33 -0.89 -50.78
CA PRO A 5 34.61 -1.21 -49.37
C PRO A 5 33.34 -1.59 -48.63
N GLY A 6 33.41 -2.71 -47.90
CA GLY A 6 32.35 -3.16 -46.99
C GLY A 6 32.22 -2.21 -45.81
N ILE A 7 30.99 -1.79 -45.53
CA ILE A 7 30.60 -1.06 -44.32
C ILE A 7 30.33 -2.08 -43.23
N ASP A 8 31.27 -2.18 -42.30
CA ASP A 8 31.14 -2.97 -41.10
C ASP A 8 30.26 -2.16 -40.13
N SER A 9 28.99 -2.55 -40.04
CA SER A 9 28.00 -1.90 -39.11
C SER A 9 28.09 -2.57 -37.77
N ALA A 10 29.00 -2.10 -36.92
CA ALA A 10 29.04 -2.45 -35.51
C ALA A 10 27.86 -1.82 -34.80
N VAL A 11 26.78 -2.59 -34.61
CA VAL A 11 25.68 -2.23 -33.72
C VAL A 11 26.16 -2.43 -32.29
N SER A 12 26.51 -1.34 -31.61
CA SER A 12 26.78 -1.35 -30.20
C SER A 12 25.47 -1.65 -29.46
N PRO A 13 25.44 -2.56 -28.46
CA PRO A 13 24.27 -2.79 -27.64
C PRO A 13 24.00 -1.55 -26.83
N VAL A 14 22.83 -0.94 -27.01
CA VAL A 14 22.31 0.10 -26.08
C VAL A 14 22.01 -0.59 -24.77
N VAL A 15 22.93 -0.50 -23.80
CA VAL A 15 22.66 -0.86 -22.42
C VAL A 15 21.68 0.19 -21.93
N GLY A 16 20.40 -0.18 -21.85
CA GLY A 16 19.36 0.67 -21.28
C GLY A 16 19.74 1.04 -19.87
N SER A 17 20.01 2.30 -19.60
CA SER A 17 20.16 2.82 -18.24
C SER A 17 18.82 2.65 -17.52
N VAL A 18 18.76 1.77 -16.54
CA VAL A 18 17.63 1.70 -15.60
C VAL A 18 17.66 3.01 -14.81
N THR A 19 16.79 3.93 -15.16
CA THR A 19 16.60 5.15 -14.36
C THR A 19 15.94 4.73 -13.06
N VAL A 20 16.70 4.71 -11.96
CA VAL A 20 16.17 4.50 -10.63
C VAL A 20 15.35 5.75 -10.26
N VAL A 21 14.04 5.62 -10.24
CA VAL A 21 13.14 6.71 -9.84
C VAL A 21 13.03 6.66 -8.32
N MET A 22 13.79 7.51 -7.63
CA MET A 22 13.71 7.64 -6.18
C MET A 22 12.55 8.56 -5.78
N VAL A 23 11.86 8.21 -4.70
CA VAL A 23 10.63 8.85 -4.24
C VAL A 23 10.75 9.28 -2.78
N GLY A 24 10.23 10.46 -2.46
CA GLY A 24 10.25 11.03 -1.13
C GLY A 24 11.64 11.44 -0.65
N THR A 25 11.81 11.56 0.64
CA THR A 25 13.07 11.90 1.32
C THR A 25 13.42 10.85 2.37
N GLY A 26 14.61 10.90 2.95
CA GLY A 26 14.99 10.04 4.08
C GLY A 26 14.13 10.23 5.33
N GLU A 27 13.41 11.34 5.41
CA GLU A 27 12.54 11.69 6.55
C GLU A 27 11.09 11.26 6.36
N THR A 28 10.62 11.06 5.13
CA THR A 28 9.26 10.57 4.87
C THR A 28 9.10 9.12 5.34
N ARG A 29 7.90 8.76 5.76
CA ARG A 29 7.52 7.41 6.19
C ARG A 29 6.46 6.86 5.27
N LEU A 30 6.66 5.62 4.83
CA LEU A 30 5.65 4.87 4.07
C LEU A 30 5.18 3.70 4.92
N VAL A 31 3.89 3.66 5.18
CA VAL A 31 3.22 2.57 5.89
C VAL A 31 2.27 1.88 4.91
N VAL A 32 2.43 0.58 4.72
CA VAL A 32 1.50 -0.25 3.96
C VAL A 32 0.69 -1.08 4.95
N LEU A 33 -0.63 -0.92 4.93
CA LEU A 33 -1.55 -1.59 5.85
C LEU A 33 -2.52 -2.48 5.08
N ARG A 34 -2.31 -3.78 5.16
CA ARG A 34 -3.06 -4.81 4.43
C ARG A 34 -3.84 -5.74 5.36
N GLY A 35 -4.73 -6.52 4.75
CA GLY A 35 -5.53 -7.54 5.44
C GLY A 35 -6.90 -7.70 4.80
N ASN A 36 -7.65 -8.72 5.19
CA ASN A 36 -8.96 -9.02 4.64
C ASN A 36 -9.99 -7.91 4.90
N SER A 37 -11.13 -7.97 4.20
CA SER A 37 -12.26 -7.07 4.48
C SER A 37 -12.65 -7.15 5.97
N ALA A 38 -13.04 -6.03 6.56
CA ALA A 38 -13.43 -5.92 7.97
C ALA A 38 -12.33 -6.28 9.01
N SER A 39 -11.05 -6.38 8.60
CA SER A 39 -9.94 -6.60 9.55
C SER A 39 -9.58 -5.37 10.41
N GLY A 40 -10.12 -4.19 10.11
CA GLY A 40 -9.87 -2.97 10.89
C GLY A 40 -8.87 -1.97 10.28
N LYS A 41 -8.33 -2.23 9.08
CA LYS A 41 -7.34 -1.37 8.41
C LYS A 41 -7.70 0.11 8.40
N SER A 42 -8.90 0.44 7.93
CA SER A 42 -9.32 1.84 7.82
C SER A 42 -9.47 2.52 9.18
N SER A 43 -9.82 1.77 10.24
CA SER A 43 -9.85 2.28 11.61
C SER A 43 -8.44 2.55 12.12
N VAL A 44 -7.50 1.63 11.87
CA VAL A 44 -6.08 1.82 12.21
C VAL A 44 -5.50 3.01 11.45
N ALA A 45 -5.75 3.11 10.14
CA ALA A 45 -5.28 4.23 9.33
C ALA A 45 -5.83 5.58 9.81
N ALA A 46 -7.12 5.62 10.18
CA ALA A 46 -7.74 6.81 10.77
C ALA A 46 -7.11 7.18 12.12
N GLY A 47 -6.89 6.20 13.00
CA GLY A 47 -6.23 6.40 14.30
C GLY A 47 -4.78 6.89 14.17
N LEU A 48 -4.03 6.37 13.17
CA LEU A 48 -2.68 6.87 12.86
C LEU A 48 -2.73 8.35 12.47
N ARG A 49 -3.68 8.74 11.60
CA ARG A 49 -3.82 10.14 11.17
C ARG A 49 -4.30 11.05 12.30
N GLU A 50 -5.22 10.60 13.12
CA GLU A 50 -5.69 11.36 14.28
C GLU A 50 -4.54 11.62 15.26
N ARG A 51 -3.73 10.60 15.55
CA ARG A 51 -2.63 10.67 16.50
C ARG A 51 -1.44 11.46 15.99
N PHE A 52 -1.12 11.35 14.68
CA PHE A 52 -0.01 12.11 14.06
C PHE A 52 -0.41 13.56 13.76
N GLY A 53 -1.64 13.78 13.29
CA GLY A 53 -2.11 15.09 12.87
C GLY A 53 -1.83 15.41 11.40
N ARG A 54 -1.56 16.68 11.07
CA ARG A 54 -1.29 17.15 9.70
C ARG A 54 0.02 16.57 9.17
N GLY A 55 0.05 16.25 7.88
CA GLY A 55 1.25 15.73 7.20
C GLY A 55 1.26 14.21 7.02
N LEU A 56 0.23 13.50 7.48
CA LEU A 56 0.02 12.07 7.19
C LEU A 56 -1.10 11.92 6.16
N ALA A 57 -0.73 11.54 4.93
CA ALA A 57 -1.67 11.26 3.84
C ALA A 57 -2.21 9.82 3.96
N LEU A 58 -3.54 9.66 3.86
CA LEU A 58 -4.19 8.36 3.78
C LEU A 58 -4.62 8.06 2.36
N ILE A 59 -4.14 6.95 1.82
CA ILE A 59 -4.42 6.47 0.48
C ILE A 59 -5.14 5.13 0.59
N GLY A 60 -6.48 5.21 0.65
CA GLY A 60 -7.34 4.04 0.75
C GLY A 60 -7.65 3.45 -0.64
N GLN A 61 -7.41 2.15 -0.83
CA GLN A 61 -7.75 1.44 -2.05
C GLN A 61 -9.22 1.66 -2.45
N ASP A 62 -10.14 1.51 -1.50
CA ASP A 62 -11.57 1.65 -1.78
C ASP A 62 -11.96 3.07 -2.17
N ASN A 63 -11.33 4.10 -1.60
CA ASN A 63 -11.57 5.49 -1.98
C ASN A 63 -11.21 5.74 -3.44
N LEU A 64 -10.02 5.32 -3.87
CA LEU A 64 -9.55 5.52 -5.24
C LEU A 64 -10.30 4.61 -6.22
N ARG A 65 -10.47 3.33 -5.87
CA ARG A 65 -11.10 2.36 -6.74
C ARG A 65 -12.60 2.59 -6.90
N ARG A 66 -13.33 2.74 -5.77
CA ARG A 66 -14.79 2.89 -5.79
C ARG A 66 -15.22 4.34 -5.96
N GLY A 67 -14.64 5.24 -5.18
CA GLY A 67 -15.04 6.64 -5.15
C GLY A 67 -14.59 7.41 -6.39
N VAL A 68 -13.33 7.26 -6.81
CA VAL A 68 -12.77 8.02 -7.94
C VAL A 68 -13.00 7.31 -9.27
N LEU A 69 -12.62 6.03 -9.40
CA LEU A 69 -12.66 5.32 -10.69
C LEU A 69 -13.93 4.51 -10.91
N HIS A 70 -14.74 4.27 -9.88
CA HIS A 70 -15.90 3.38 -9.94
C HIS A 70 -15.58 2.02 -10.58
N GLU A 71 -14.46 1.42 -10.22
CA GLU A 71 -13.84 0.28 -10.87
C GLU A 71 -13.94 -1.00 -10.03
N ARG A 72 -13.98 -2.16 -10.70
CA ARG A 72 -13.89 -3.47 -10.04
C ARG A 72 -12.43 -3.81 -9.76
N ASP A 73 -12.18 -4.51 -8.63
CA ASP A 73 -10.85 -5.01 -8.29
C ASP A 73 -10.46 -6.22 -9.14
N ARG A 74 -9.52 -6.01 -10.08
CA ARG A 74 -9.02 -7.01 -11.04
C ARG A 74 -7.50 -6.90 -11.21
N PRO A 75 -6.83 -7.97 -11.65
CA PRO A 75 -5.45 -7.86 -12.11
C PRO A 75 -5.32 -6.78 -13.21
N GLY A 76 -4.32 -5.93 -13.11
CA GLY A 76 -4.06 -4.85 -14.06
C GLY A 76 -5.07 -3.70 -14.05
N ALA A 77 -5.93 -3.60 -13.02
CA ALA A 77 -6.90 -2.53 -12.86
C ALA A 77 -6.21 -1.16 -12.72
N ALA A 78 -6.86 -0.10 -13.23
CA ALA A 78 -6.28 1.26 -13.25
C ALA A 78 -6.05 1.82 -11.85
N ASN A 79 -6.84 1.40 -10.85
CA ASN A 79 -6.64 1.84 -9.47
C ASN A 79 -5.26 1.48 -8.92
N ILE A 80 -4.61 0.41 -9.41
CA ILE A 80 -3.25 0.02 -8.99
C ILE A 80 -2.26 1.14 -9.31
N GLY A 81 -2.30 1.64 -10.56
CA GLY A 81 -1.48 2.77 -10.99
C GLY A 81 -1.84 4.07 -10.29
N LEU A 82 -3.14 4.31 -10.03
CA LEU A 82 -3.57 5.51 -9.33
C LEU A 82 -3.12 5.54 -7.87
N ILE A 83 -3.14 4.40 -7.18
CA ILE A 83 -2.61 4.26 -5.81
C ILE A 83 -1.11 4.58 -5.81
N ASP A 84 -0.34 3.96 -6.73
CA ASP A 84 1.11 4.17 -6.85
C ASP A 84 1.43 5.65 -7.11
N LEU A 85 0.76 6.26 -8.10
CA LEU A 85 0.96 7.67 -8.46
C LEU A 85 0.65 8.61 -7.27
N THR A 86 -0.47 8.37 -6.59
CA THR A 86 -0.89 9.21 -5.46
C THR A 86 0.07 9.09 -4.28
N ALA A 87 0.55 7.85 -4.01
CA ALA A 87 1.52 7.61 -2.95
C ALA A 87 2.87 8.30 -3.23
N ARG A 88 3.39 8.14 -4.45
CA ARG A 88 4.62 8.79 -4.90
C ARG A 88 4.51 10.32 -4.81
N TYR A 89 3.43 10.88 -5.34
CA TYR A 89 3.21 12.32 -5.30
C TYR A 89 3.18 12.86 -3.86
N ALA A 90 2.47 12.19 -2.95
CA ALA A 90 2.40 12.60 -1.56
C ALA A 90 3.78 12.52 -0.87
N LEU A 91 4.54 11.44 -1.10
CA LEU A 91 5.91 11.30 -0.56
C LEU A 91 6.85 12.38 -1.09
N ASP A 92 6.81 12.69 -2.40
CA ASP A 92 7.62 13.74 -3.03
C ASP A 92 7.24 15.14 -2.54
N ALA A 93 5.96 15.34 -2.22
CA ALA A 93 5.47 16.54 -1.56
C ALA A 93 5.85 16.63 -0.07
N GLY A 94 6.55 15.60 0.47
CA GLY A 94 7.06 15.56 1.84
C GLY A 94 6.03 15.12 2.88
N PHE A 95 4.93 14.48 2.48
CA PHE A 95 4.00 13.84 3.41
C PHE A 95 4.53 12.48 3.85
N HIS A 96 4.22 12.07 5.07
CA HIS A 96 4.19 10.66 5.42
C HIS A 96 2.95 10.02 4.78
N VAL A 97 3.03 8.76 4.41
CA VAL A 97 1.96 8.10 3.65
C VAL A 97 1.55 6.79 4.30
N VAL A 98 0.25 6.59 4.45
CA VAL A 98 -0.36 5.29 4.74
C VAL A 98 -1.14 4.83 3.51
N VAL A 99 -0.72 3.73 2.89
CA VAL A 99 -1.49 3.04 1.85
C VAL A 99 -2.24 1.90 2.52
N GLU A 100 -3.58 1.92 2.47
CA GLU A 100 -4.39 0.88 3.10
C GLU A 100 -5.38 0.23 2.14
N GLY A 101 -5.65 -1.05 2.34
CA GLY A 101 -6.61 -1.80 1.57
C GLY A 101 -6.48 -3.31 1.74
N ILE A 102 -7.33 -4.08 1.05
CA ILE A 102 -7.13 -5.52 0.94
C ILE A 102 -5.82 -5.77 0.19
N LEU A 103 -5.61 -5.07 -0.93
CA LEU A 103 -4.37 -5.04 -1.73
C LEU A 103 -3.79 -6.45 -1.93
N TYR A 104 -4.58 -7.36 -2.51
CA TYR A 104 -4.16 -8.75 -2.73
C TYR A 104 -2.75 -8.87 -3.29
N ALA A 105 -1.94 -9.78 -2.71
CA ALA A 105 -0.54 -9.93 -3.06
C ALA A 105 -0.32 -10.21 -4.55
N ASP A 106 -1.17 -11.03 -5.16
CA ASP A 106 -1.13 -11.37 -6.59
C ASP A 106 -1.47 -10.20 -7.54
N ARG A 107 -2.09 -9.12 -7.05
CA ARG A 107 -2.51 -7.97 -7.86
C ARG A 107 -1.69 -6.71 -7.60
N TYR A 108 -1.40 -6.47 -6.34
CA TYR A 108 -0.75 -5.23 -5.87
C TYR A 108 0.71 -5.44 -5.46
N GLY A 109 1.15 -6.69 -5.29
CA GLY A 109 2.47 -7.02 -4.76
C GLY A 109 3.61 -6.38 -5.53
N ASP A 110 3.58 -6.44 -6.87
CA ASP A 110 4.62 -5.85 -7.73
C ASP A 110 4.66 -4.31 -7.61
N MET A 111 3.51 -3.66 -7.52
CA MET A 111 3.43 -2.21 -7.32
C MET A 111 3.98 -1.82 -5.96
N LEU A 112 3.59 -2.52 -4.90
CA LEU A 112 4.06 -2.26 -3.54
C LEU A 112 5.56 -2.53 -3.39
N ALA A 113 6.07 -3.57 -4.06
CA ALA A 113 7.50 -3.88 -4.08
C ALA A 113 8.32 -2.76 -4.74
N ARG A 114 7.86 -2.24 -5.88
CA ARG A 114 8.49 -1.10 -6.56
C ARG A 114 8.43 0.16 -5.72
N LEU A 115 7.26 0.52 -5.19
CA LEU A 115 7.09 1.70 -4.35
C LEU A 115 8.01 1.65 -3.12
N ARG A 116 8.13 0.47 -2.49
CA ARG A 116 9.05 0.24 -1.37
C ARG A 116 10.52 0.39 -1.78
N ALA A 117 10.91 -0.16 -2.93
CA ALA A 117 12.28 -0.09 -3.42
C ALA A 117 12.71 1.33 -3.81
N ASP A 118 11.77 2.12 -4.33
CA ASP A 118 12.01 3.49 -4.80
C ASP A 118 11.94 4.52 -3.65
N HIS A 119 11.28 4.20 -2.54
CA HIS A 119 11.14 5.12 -1.41
C HIS A 119 12.47 5.27 -0.64
N ARG A 120 12.92 6.50 -0.46
CA ARG A 120 14.18 6.84 0.21
C ARG A 120 14.14 6.69 1.73
N GLY A 121 12.96 6.87 2.31
CA GLY A 121 12.76 6.81 3.76
C GLY A 121 12.41 5.42 4.26
N PRO A 122 12.18 5.26 5.57
CA PRO A 122 11.71 4.01 6.14
C PRO A 122 10.34 3.60 5.60
N THR A 123 10.24 2.33 5.18
CA THR A 123 9.00 1.70 4.73
C THR A 123 8.66 0.52 5.61
N HIS A 124 7.46 0.52 6.18
CA HIS A 124 6.93 -0.53 7.03
C HIS A 124 5.65 -1.11 6.43
N ALA A 125 5.54 -2.43 6.43
CA ALA A 125 4.36 -3.12 5.95
C ALA A 125 3.75 -3.98 7.07
N TYR A 126 2.43 -3.90 7.21
CA TYR A 126 1.66 -4.63 8.22
C TYR A 126 0.52 -5.39 7.56
N TYR A 127 0.28 -6.59 8.07
CA TYR A 127 -0.87 -7.41 7.69
C TYR A 127 -1.74 -7.68 8.91
N LEU A 128 -2.99 -7.22 8.88
CA LEU A 128 -3.96 -7.52 9.93
C LEU A 128 -4.57 -8.90 9.69
N ASP A 129 -4.08 -9.89 10.42
CA ASP A 129 -4.48 -11.29 10.31
C ASP A 129 -5.66 -11.59 11.24
N VAL A 130 -6.86 -11.28 10.77
CA VAL A 130 -8.10 -11.48 11.52
C VAL A 130 -8.84 -12.69 10.93
N PRO A 131 -9.24 -13.69 11.75
CA PRO A 131 -9.96 -14.85 11.30
C PRO A 131 -11.28 -14.50 10.60
N LEU A 132 -11.70 -15.34 9.63
CA LEU A 132 -12.93 -15.12 8.86
C LEU A 132 -14.15 -14.93 9.77
N ALA A 133 -14.31 -15.77 10.80
CA ALA A 133 -15.46 -15.66 11.71
C ALA A 133 -15.55 -14.29 12.37
N GLU A 134 -14.42 -13.71 12.76
CA GLU A 134 -14.37 -12.39 13.38
C GLU A 134 -14.57 -11.27 12.35
N THR A 135 -14.04 -11.42 11.14
CA THR A 135 -14.31 -10.44 10.06
C THR A 135 -15.80 -10.37 9.71
N LEU A 136 -16.49 -11.52 9.71
CA LEU A 136 -17.94 -11.57 9.51
C LEU A 136 -18.70 -10.90 10.65
N ALA A 137 -18.34 -11.18 11.90
CA ALA A 137 -18.96 -10.55 13.06
C ALA A 137 -18.77 -9.02 13.05
N ARG A 138 -17.55 -8.54 12.75
CA ARG A 138 -17.24 -7.11 12.63
C ARG A 138 -17.97 -6.45 11.44
N HIS A 139 -18.18 -7.19 10.35
CA HIS A 139 -18.90 -6.68 9.18
C HIS A 139 -20.36 -6.44 9.49
N ALA A 140 -21.02 -7.36 10.17
CA ALA A 140 -22.44 -7.25 10.53
C ALA A 140 -22.80 -5.97 11.32
N THR A 141 -21.82 -5.33 11.97
CA THR A 141 -22.00 -4.07 12.70
C THR A 141 -21.78 -2.81 11.88
N LYS A 142 -21.39 -2.94 10.59
CA LYS A 142 -21.07 -1.79 9.74
C LYS A 142 -22.24 -1.35 8.88
N PRO A 143 -22.38 -0.03 8.59
CA PRO A 143 -23.42 0.46 7.68
C PRO A 143 -23.39 -0.16 6.28
N ILE A 144 -22.22 -0.62 5.82
CA ILE A 144 -22.03 -1.27 4.51
C ILE A 144 -22.49 -2.75 4.49
N ALA A 145 -22.95 -3.29 5.62
CA ALA A 145 -23.42 -4.68 5.69
C ALA A 145 -24.59 -4.95 4.73
N ASP A 146 -25.40 -3.95 4.45
CA ASP A 146 -26.53 -4.05 3.50
C ASP A 146 -26.08 -4.11 2.03
N GLU A 147 -24.87 -3.62 1.70
CA GLU A 147 -24.35 -3.59 0.32
C GLU A 147 -23.48 -4.82 -0.01
N VAL A 148 -22.89 -5.43 0.99
CA VAL A 148 -21.97 -6.57 0.84
C VAL A 148 -22.41 -7.69 1.77
N ASP A 149 -22.99 -8.74 1.21
CA ASP A 149 -23.45 -9.90 1.96
C ASP A 149 -22.28 -10.78 2.45
N GLU A 150 -22.59 -11.67 3.37
CA GLU A 150 -21.63 -12.62 3.96
C GLU A 150 -21.00 -13.54 2.90
N THR A 151 -21.73 -13.92 1.86
CA THR A 151 -21.27 -14.78 0.77
C THR A 151 -20.10 -14.13 0.04
N ARG A 152 -20.25 -12.86 -0.31
CA ARG A 152 -19.17 -12.09 -0.95
C ARG A 152 -17.96 -11.91 -0.06
N LEU A 153 -18.15 -11.71 1.24
CA LEU A 153 -17.03 -11.63 2.17
C LEU A 153 -16.23 -12.92 2.23
N ARG A 154 -16.92 -14.05 2.24
CA ARG A 154 -16.28 -15.38 2.18
C ARG A 154 -15.51 -15.59 0.87
N GLU A 155 -16.06 -15.18 -0.25
CA GLU A 155 -15.40 -15.23 -1.57
C GLU A 155 -14.14 -14.36 -1.63
N TRP A 156 -14.14 -13.21 -0.98
CA TRP A 156 -13.01 -12.28 -0.95
C TRP A 156 -11.97 -12.64 0.09
N PHE A 157 -12.30 -13.46 1.06
CA PHE A 157 -11.39 -13.82 2.13
C PHE A 157 -10.25 -14.70 1.64
N ARG A 158 -9.02 -14.23 1.87
CA ARG A 158 -7.79 -14.99 1.61
C ARG A 158 -7.01 -15.13 2.91
N PRO A 159 -6.87 -16.35 3.46
CA PRO A 159 -6.12 -16.55 4.69
C PRO A 159 -4.64 -16.22 4.46
N ARG A 160 -4.09 -15.32 5.29
CA ARG A 160 -2.66 -14.97 5.27
C ARG A 160 -2.10 -14.66 3.87
N ASP A 161 -2.79 -13.81 3.10
CA ASP A 161 -2.36 -13.35 1.78
C ASP A 161 -1.15 -12.40 1.92
N LEU A 162 -0.01 -12.92 2.39
CA LEU A 162 1.19 -12.15 2.69
C LEU A 162 1.98 -11.81 1.43
N LEU A 163 2.65 -10.66 1.46
CA LEU A 163 3.62 -10.28 0.44
C LEU A 163 4.86 -11.20 0.50
N PRO A 164 5.48 -11.50 -0.64
CA PRO A 164 6.68 -12.33 -0.66
C PRO A 164 7.85 -11.68 0.11
N GLY A 165 8.75 -12.53 0.60
CA GLY A 165 9.99 -12.08 1.27
C GLY A 165 9.85 -11.77 2.76
N GLY A 166 8.69 -12.04 3.40
CA GLY A 166 8.54 -11.87 4.85
C GLY A 166 8.67 -10.42 5.32
N ILE A 167 8.27 -9.48 4.47
CA ILE A 167 8.44 -8.03 4.71
C ILE A 167 7.34 -7.43 5.58
N GLU A 168 6.27 -8.19 5.84
CA GLU A 168 5.13 -7.73 6.61
C GLU A 168 5.22 -8.16 8.07
N THR A 169 4.97 -7.22 8.97
CA THR A 169 4.69 -7.51 10.37
C THR A 169 3.23 -7.93 10.49
N VAL A 170 3.00 -9.16 10.94
CA VAL A 170 1.65 -9.68 11.14
C VAL A 170 1.12 -9.23 12.50
N ILE A 171 -0.08 -8.66 12.51
CA ILE A 171 -0.81 -8.25 13.72
C ILE A 171 -2.08 -9.09 13.83
N GLY A 172 -2.24 -9.82 14.92
CA GLY A 172 -3.37 -10.70 15.17
C GLY A 172 -4.64 -9.94 15.60
N ALA A 173 -5.73 -10.70 15.68
CA ALA A 173 -7.03 -10.16 16.06
C ALA A 173 -7.12 -9.78 17.55
N ASP A 174 -6.21 -10.29 18.35
CA ASP A 174 -6.06 -10.02 19.80
C ASP A 174 -5.50 -8.62 20.10
N SER A 175 -4.86 -7.97 19.13
CA SER A 175 -4.38 -6.59 19.30
C SER A 175 -5.54 -5.59 19.23
N ALA A 176 -5.72 -4.82 20.28
CA ALA A 176 -6.71 -3.74 20.31
C ALA A 176 -6.33 -2.62 19.33
N LEU A 177 -7.33 -1.81 18.91
CA LEU A 177 -7.11 -0.69 17.98
C LEU A 177 -6.02 0.26 18.47
N GLU A 178 -6.13 0.72 19.71
CA GLU A 178 -5.17 1.67 20.32
C GLU A 178 -3.76 1.09 20.44
N GLU A 179 -3.66 -0.19 20.76
CA GLU A 179 -2.41 -0.92 20.83
C GLU A 179 -1.76 -1.02 19.44
N THR A 180 -2.56 -1.40 18.42
CA THR A 180 -2.11 -1.50 17.02
C THR A 180 -1.62 -0.14 16.52
N VAL A 181 -2.37 0.92 16.74
CA VAL A 181 -1.97 2.30 16.36
C VAL A 181 -0.71 2.71 17.11
N GLY A 182 -0.65 2.50 18.42
CA GLY A 182 0.53 2.82 19.25
C GLY A 182 1.79 2.10 18.77
N ARG A 183 1.69 0.79 18.49
CA ARG A 183 2.77 -0.01 17.93
C ARG A 183 3.28 0.52 16.61
N ILE A 184 2.38 0.77 15.64
CA ILE A 184 2.76 1.29 14.32
C ILE A 184 3.41 2.67 14.46
N MET A 185 2.90 3.56 15.30
CA MET A 185 3.51 4.87 15.55
C MET A 185 4.95 4.75 16.04
N LEU A 186 5.22 3.82 16.96
CA LEU A 186 6.56 3.57 17.52
C LEU A 186 7.48 2.90 16.48
N ASP A 187 7.04 1.81 15.86
CA ASP A 187 7.84 1.04 14.89
C ASP A 187 8.30 1.89 13.71
N THR A 188 7.46 2.84 13.28
CA THR A 188 7.73 3.72 12.14
C THR A 188 8.50 4.99 12.53
N GLY A 189 8.64 5.26 13.82
CA GLY A 189 9.19 6.51 14.35
C GLY A 189 8.27 7.73 14.16
N LEU A 190 7.02 7.53 13.73
CA LEU A 190 6.03 8.63 13.61
C LEU A 190 5.73 9.27 14.96
N ALA A 191 5.87 8.52 16.07
CA ALA A 191 5.64 9.03 17.42
C ALA A 191 6.60 10.17 17.80
N ASP A 192 7.79 10.19 17.23
CA ASP A 192 8.87 11.13 17.55
C ASP A 192 8.94 12.31 16.56
N LEU A 193 8.11 12.30 15.51
CA LEU A 193 8.10 13.35 14.49
C LEU A 193 7.01 14.37 14.77
N PRO A 194 7.28 15.67 14.54
CA PRO A 194 6.25 16.69 14.64
C PRO A 194 5.24 16.58 13.50
N ALA A 195 3.98 16.93 13.77
CA ALA A 195 3.02 17.16 12.71
C ALA A 195 3.53 18.28 11.77
N LEU A 196 3.30 18.11 10.47
CA LEU A 196 3.72 19.11 9.50
C LEU A 196 2.76 20.32 9.57
N ASP A 197 3.34 21.51 9.66
CA ASP A 197 2.58 22.78 9.57
C ASP A 197 2.29 23.09 8.09
N ARG A 198 1.24 22.45 7.53
CA ARG A 198 0.82 22.57 6.12
C ARG A 198 -0.68 22.68 5.97
#